data_5dda5c0a23e5f1c11c43cee20d156d4a
#
_entry.id   5dda5c0a23e5f1c11c43cee20d156d4a
#
_cell.length_a   1.000
_cell.length_b   1.000
_cell.length_c   1.000
_cell.angle_alpha   90.00
_cell.angle_beta   90.00
_cell.angle_gamma   90.00
#
_symmetry.space_group_name_H-M   'P 1'
#
loop_
_entity.id
_entity.type
_entity.pdbx_description
1 polymer ?
#
loop_
_entity_poly.entity_id
_entity_poly.type
_entity_poly.pdbx_seq_one_letter_code
_entity_poly.pdbx_strand_id
1 'polypeptide(L)'
;MDFSDIASYDDDQVATKLNELESNEDFHNDISSLIFPRSHKYFSKINRIYLRRKFKRIFSDCNSIDQFQDCLAPLVTKMIDKTTDGFTYSGVENLTEKPTLFVGNHRDISLDPAFLNYLLYTQGLSTVRIAIGDNLLDDGYAEMLMRLNKSFIVHRNIKGVKETLRKLSK
;
A
#
# COMPACT_ATOMS: atom_id res chain seq x y z
N MET A 1 15.19 -16.53 -12.61
CA MET A 1 14.51 -15.30 -13.06
C MET A 1 14.66 -14.29 -11.95
N ASP A 2 15.08 -13.10 -12.25
CA ASP A 2 15.07 -11.98 -11.30
C ASP A 2 13.70 -11.29 -11.41
N PHE A 3 13.01 -11.13 -10.29
CA PHE A 3 11.71 -10.46 -10.18
C PHE A 3 11.81 -9.24 -9.25
N SER A 4 13.02 -8.77 -8.97
CA SER A 4 13.26 -7.67 -8.03
C SER A 4 12.62 -6.36 -8.48
N ASP A 5 12.43 -6.18 -9.78
CA ASP A 5 11.77 -5.02 -10.38
C ASP A 5 10.25 -4.96 -10.12
N ILE A 6 9.61 -6.12 -9.93
CA ILE A 6 8.15 -6.21 -9.72
C ILE A 6 7.76 -6.72 -8.32
N ALA A 7 8.66 -7.31 -7.57
CA ALA A 7 8.37 -7.89 -6.26
C ALA A 7 8.00 -6.81 -5.21
N SER A 8 7.23 -7.20 -4.20
CA SER A 8 7.14 -6.42 -2.95
C SER A 8 8.51 -6.26 -2.32
N TYR A 9 8.70 -5.22 -1.51
CA TYR A 9 9.94 -5.10 -0.73
C TYR A 9 10.01 -6.17 0.36
N ASP A 10 11.24 -6.51 0.74
CA ASP A 10 11.56 -7.35 1.87
C ASP A 10 11.94 -6.49 3.09
N ASP A 11 12.00 -7.10 4.27
CA ASP A 11 12.20 -6.39 5.54
C ASP A 11 13.48 -5.54 5.57
N ASP A 12 14.57 -6.01 4.97
CA ASP A 12 15.85 -5.29 4.89
C ASP A 12 15.79 -3.99 4.08
N GLN A 13 14.79 -3.84 3.22
CA GLN A 13 14.56 -2.66 2.39
C GLN A 13 13.67 -1.61 3.08
N VAL A 14 12.88 -2.01 4.09
CA VAL A 14 11.84 -1.16 4.70
C VAL A 14 12.40 0.16 5.22
N ALA A 15 13.44 0.11 6.05
CA ALA A 15 14.03 1.33 6.63
C ALA A 15 14.56 2.28 5.56
N THR A 16 15.19 1.75 4.51
CA THR A 16 15.70 2.54 3.39
C THR A 16 14.56 3.21 2.63
N LYS A 17 13.51 2.46 2.30
CA LYS A 17 12.36 2.97 1.55
C LYS A 17 11.53 3.98 2.35
N LEU A 18 11.40 3.82 3.64
CA LEU A 18 10.76 4.81 4.51
C LEU A 18 11.57 6.11 4.60
N ASN A 19 12.90 6.06 4.61
CA ASN A 19 13.76 7.24 4.56
C ASN A 19 13.65 7.97 3.20
N GLU A 20 13.55 7.24 2.10
CA GLU A 20 13.30 7.79 0.78
C GLU A 20 11.94 8.54 0.75
N LEU A 21 10.87 7.92 1.29
CA LEU A 21 9.54 8.56 1.41
C LEU A 21 9.56 9.78 2.33
N GLU A 22 10.26 9.72 3.47
CA GLU A 22 10.41 10.87 4.37
C GLU A 22 11.01 12.08 3.65
N SER A 23 11.93 11.82 2.74
CA SER A 23 12.65 12.85 1.99
C SER A 23 11.93 13.32 0.73
N ASN A 24 10.89 12.60 0.29
CA ASN A 24 10.18 12.89 -0.95
C ASN A 24 9.23 14.08 -0.79
N GLU A 25 9.52 15.17 -1.49
CA GLU A 25 8.71 16.40 -1.40
C GLU A 25 7.34 16.26 -2.04
N ASP A 26 7.23 15.55 -3.15
CA ASP A 26 5.97 15.35 -3.88
C ASP A 26 5.01 14.53 -3.02
N PHE A 27 5.49 13.45 -2.41
CA PHE A 27 4.73 12.66 -1.43
C PHE A 27 4.13 13.55 -0.33
N HIS A 28 4.94 14.37 0.33
CA HIS A 28 4.45 15.24 1.40
C HIS A 28 3.54 16.36 0.90
N ASN A 29 3.74 16.83 -0.33
CA ASN A 29 2.90 17.85 -0.95
C ASN A 29 1.49 17.28 -1.24
N ASP A 30 1.42 16.09 -1.82
CA ASP A 30 0.15 15.44 -2.17
C ASP A 30 -0.62 15.03 -0.92
N ILE A 31 0.04 14.42 0.06
CA ILE A 31 -0.58 14.14 1.36
C ILE A 31 -1.06 15.42 2.04
N SER A 32 -0.31 16.53 1.94
CA SER A 32 -0.73 17.83 2.47
C SER A 32 -1.99 18.35 1.77
N SER A 33 -2.10 18.19 0.47
CA SER A 33 -3.27 18.63 -0.30
C SER A 33 -4.52 17.83 0.08
N LEU A 34 -4.36 16.53 0.34
CA LEU A 34 -5.45 15.64 0.76
C LEU A 34 -5.92 15.89 2.20
N ILE A 35 -4.97 16.03 3.14
CA ILE A 35 -5.31 16.18 4.56
C ILE A 35 -5.74 17.62 4.91
N PHE A 36 -5.14 18.60 4.24
CA PHE A 36 -5.34 20.02 4.52
C PHE A 36 -5.80 20.82 3.30
N PRO A 37 -6.88 20.44 2.59
CA PRO A 37 -7.24 21.07 1.32
C PRO A 37 -7.46 22.58 1.41
N ARG A 38 -7.96 23.06 2.55
CA ARG A 38 -8.20 24.52 2.76
C ARG A 38 -6.93 25.30 3.08
N SER A 39 -6.04 24.74 3.90
CA SER A 39 -4.80 25.43 4.35
C SER A 39 -3.60 25.18 3.43
N HIS A 40 -3.63 24.13 2.61
CA HIS A 40 -2.55 23.79 1.70
C HIS A 40 -2.20 24.96 0.76
N LYS A 41 -3.21 25.65 0.23
CA LYS A 41 -3.04 26.79 -0.67
C LYS A 41 -2.18 27.92 -0.06
N TYR A 42 -2.27 28.14 1.25
CA TYR A 42 -1.62 29.28 1.93
C TYR A 42 -0.42 28.86 2.79
N PHE A 43 -0.42 27.64 3.31
CA PHE A 43 0.54 27.15 4.30
C PHE A 43 1.20 25.81 3.90
N SER A 44 1.38 25.58 2.60
CA SER A 44 1.93 24.30 2.10
C SER A 44 3.26 23.90 2.74
N LYS A 45 4.18 24.86 2.91
CA LYS A 45 5.49 24.59 3.55
C LYS A 45 5.34 24.15 5.02
N ILE A 46 4.47 24.80 5.78
CA ILE A 46 4.24 24.49 7.20
C ILE A 46 3.57 23.11 7.31
N ASN A 47 2.56 22.84 6.48
CA ASN A 47 1.87 21.55 6.43
C ASN A 47 2.83 20.42 6.08
N ARG A 48 3.74 20.61 5.11
CA ARG A 48 4.76 19.61 4.76
C ARG A 48 5.71 19.31 5.90
N ILE A 49 6.23 20.37 6.58
CA ILE A 49 7.11 20.19 7.74
C ILE A 49 6.40 19.42 8.86
N TYR A 50 5.14 19.75 9.12
CA TYR A 50 4.33 19.02 10.10
C TYR A 50 4.15 17.57 9.71
N LEU A 51 3.78 17.28 8.47
CA LEU A 51 3.56 15.93 7.96
C LEU A 51 4.85 15.12 7.98
N ARG A 52 5.97 15.70 7.54
CA ARG A 52 7.26 15.04 7.59
C ARG A 52 7.67 14.65 9.01
N ARG A 53 7.49 15.54 9.98
CA ARG A 53 7.76 15.22 11.40
C ARG A 53 6.83 14.14 11.93
N LYS A 54 5.56 14.19 11.55
CA LYS A 54 4.57 13.18 11.92
C LYS A 54 4.90 11.83 11.30
N PHE A 55 5.24 11.78 10.02
CA PHE A 55 5.68 10.59 9.31
C PHE A 55 6.88 9.96 10.01
N LYS A 56 7.92 10.75 10.23
CA LYS A 56 9.12 10.29 10.93
C LYS A 56 8.78 9.69 12.29
N ARG A 57 7.93 10.34 13.09
CA ARG A 57 7.53 9.84 14.41
C ARG A 57 6.76 8.51 14.35
N ILE A 58 5.92 8.31 13.31
CA ILE A 58 5.12 7.10 13.16
C ILE A 58 5.99 5.93 12.70
N PHE A 59 6.96 6.18 11.82
CA PHE A 59 7.72 5.13 11.14
C PHE A 59 9.18 5.02 11.58
N SER A 60 9.62 5.76 12.62
CA SER A 60 11.02 5.79 13.08
C SER A 60 11.60 4.41 13.42
N ASP A 61 10.78 3.53 13.96
CA ASP A 61 11.20 2.23 14.46
C ASP A 61 10.75 1.07 13.55
N CYS A 62 10.22 1.40 12.36
CA CYS A 62 9.78 0.40 11.40
C CYS A 62 10.96 -0.20 10.63
N ASN A 63 11.23 -1.47 10.86
CA ASN A 63 12.30 -2.24 10.23
C ASN A 63 11.81 -3.51 9.53
N SER A 64 10.49 -3.74 9.51
CA SER A 64 9.87 -4.86 8.80
C SER A 64 8.54 -4.46 8.18
N ILE A 65 8.09 -5.24 7.22
CA ILE A 65 6.79 -5.06 6.57
C ILE A 65 5.64 -5.16 7.57
N ASP A 66 5.73 -6.09 8.52
CA ASP A 66 4.68 -6.25 9.53
C ASP A 66 4.62 -5.02 10.45
N GLN A 67 5.76 -4.48 10.90
CA GLN A 67 5.80 -3.23 11.66
C GLN A 67 5.26 -2.04 10.87
N PHE A 68 5.53 -1.98 9.56
CA PHE A 68 4.95 -0.96 8.70
C PHE A 68 3.42 -1.07 8.64
N GLN A 69 2.89 -2.29 8.55
CA GLN A 69 1.43 -2.51 8.57
C GLN A 69 0.82 -2.19 9.94
N ASP A 70 1.51 -2.51 11.05
CA ASP A 70 1.11 -2.11 12.41
C ASP A 70 1.00 -0.57 12.55
N CYS A 71 1.93 0.17 11.94
CA CYS A 71 1.88 1.63 11.91
C CYS A 71 0.75 2.18 11.03
N LEU A 72 0.37 1.47 9.96
CA LEU A 72 -0.74 1.85 9.08
C LEU A 72 -2.11 1.52 9.65
N ALA A 73 -2.26 0.42 10.39
CA ALA A 73 -3.55 -0.07 10.86
C ALA A 73 -4.40 0.99 11.59
N PRO A 74 -3.86 1.81 12.53
CA PRO A 74 -4.62 2.88 13.17
C PRO A 74 -5.10 3.97 12.21
N LEU A 75 -4.35 4.22 11.11
CA LEU A 75 -4.72 5.19 10.10
C LEU A 75 -5.88 4.67 9.24
N VAL A 76 -5.82 3.39 8.87
CA VAL A 76 -6.89 2.71 8.12
C VAL A 76 -8.16 2.61 8.97
N THR A 77 -8.06 2.20 10.24
CA THR A 77 -9.19 2.19 11.18
C THR A 77 -9.88 3.55 11.23
N LYS A 78 -9.10 4.61 11.45
CA LYS A 78 -9.65 5.97 11.51
C LYS A 78 -10.27 6.43 10.19
N MET A 79 -9.74 5.99 9.07
CA MET A 79 -10.34 6.25 7.76
C MET A 79 -11.69 5.56 7.65
N ILE A 80 -11.77 4.26 7.97
CA ILE A 80 -13.02 3.48 7.95
C ILE A 80 -14.07 4.14 8.84
N ASP A 81 -13.74 4.45 10.10
CA ASP A 81 -14.65 5.06 11.07
C ASP A 81 -15.19 6.41 10.62
N LYS A 82 -14.44 7.16 9.80
CA LYS A 82 -14.85 8.49 9.35
C LYS A 82 -15.57 8.51 8.01
N THR A 83 -15.38 7.50 7.18
CA THR A 83 -15.84 7.51 5.80
C THR A 83 -16.89 6.45 5.50
N THR A 84 -17.21 5.59 6.46
CA THR A 84 -18.20 4.53 6.32
C THR A 84 -19.16 4.51 7.51
N ASP A 85 -20.35 3.96 7.30
CA ASP A 85 -21.33 3.72 8.36
C ASP A 85 -21.05 2.43 9.15
N GLY A 86 -19.92 1.80 8.89
CA GLY A 86 -19.47 0.56 9.52
C GLY A 86 -18.83 -0.38 8.52
N PHE A 87 -18.08 -1.34 9.05
CA PHE A 87 -17.43 -2.38 8.28
C PHE A 87 -17.92 -3.74 8.75
N THR A 88 -18.63 -4.45 7.89
CA THR A 88 -19.17 -5.78 8.18
C THR A 88 -18.61 -6.82 7.22
N TYR A 89 -18.45 -8.01 7.71
CA TYR A 89 -17.92 -9.15 6.95
C TYR A 89 -18.56 -10.46 7.42
N SER A 90 -18.41 -11.49 6.61
CA SER A 90 -18.82 -12.87 6.93
C SER A 90 -17.87 -13.85 6.25
N GLY A 91 -17.88 -15.12 6.69
CA GLY A 91 -17.08 -16.17 6.09
C GLY A 91 -15.64 -16.28 6.57
N VAL A 92 -15.22 -15.48 7.58
CA VAL A 92 -13.87 -15.53 8.14
C VAL A 92 -13.53 -16.89 8.73
N GLU A 93 -14.54 -17.59 9.25
CA GLU A 93 -14.43 -18.95 9.76
C GLU A 93 -13.99 -19.99 8.70
N ASN A 94 -14.08 -19.64 7.42
CA ASN A 94 -13.60 -20.47 6.33
C ASN A 94 -12.13 -20.23 5.96
N LEU A 95 -11.53 -19.17 6.51
CA LEU A 95 -10.11 -18.88 6.27
C LEU A 95 -9.23 -19.83 7.08
N THR A 96 -8.17 -20.27 6.47
CA THR A 96 -7.18 -21.16 7.07
C THR A 96 -5.79 -20.59 6.87
N GLU A 97 -4.80 -21.07 7.61
CA GLU A 97 -3.39 -20.70 7.45
C GLU A 97 -2.75 -21.22 6.14
N LYS A 98 -3.54 -21.92 5.32
CA LYS A 98 -3.06 -22.44 4.03
C LYS A 98 -2.89 -21.31 3.02
N PRO A 99 -1.94 -21.45 2.08
CA PRO A 99 -1.82 -20.52 0.97
C PRO A 99 -3.14 -20.34 0.25
N THR A 100 -3.65 -19.10 0.22
CA THR A 100 -4.98 -18.81 -0.31
C THR A 100 -4.89 -17.71 -1.37
N LEU A 101 -5.56 -17.94 -2.50
CA LEU A 101 -5.75 -16.91 -3.53
C LEU A 101 -7.13 -16.28 -3.35
N PHE A 102 -7.14 -14.97 -3.08
CA PHE A 102 -8.37 -14.19 -3.03
C PHE A 102 -8.69 -13.63 -4.42
N VAL A 103 -9.88 -13.91 -4.91
CA VAL A 103 -10.39 -13.37 -6.18
C VAL A 103 -11.70 -12.67 -5.87
N GLY A 104 -11.79 -11.39 -6.16
CA GLY A 104 -12.95 -10.55 -5.86
C GLY A 104 -13.35 -9.69 -7.04
N ASN A 105 -14.53 -9.09 -6.94
CA ASN A 105 -14.96 -8.04 -7.86
C ASN A 105 -14.09 -6.79 -7.63
N HIS A 106 -13.68 -6.17 -8.72
CA HIS A 106 -12.89 -4.94 -8.66
C HIS A 106 -13.83 -3.72 -8.74
N ARG A 107 -14.33 -3.29 -7.59
CA ARG A 107 -15.19 -2.12 -7.47
C ARG A 107 -14.39 -0.84 -7.25
N ASP A 108 -13.39 -0.91 -6.37
CA ASP A 108 -12.47 0.19 -6.07
C ASP A 108 -11.02 -0.31 -6.04
N ILE A 109 -10.16 0.40 -6.76
CA ILE A 109 -8.75 0.01 -6.94
C ILE A 109 -7.99 -0.04 -5.62
N SER A 110 -8.27 0.90 -4.72
CA SER A 110 -7.52 1.08 -3.47
C SER A 110 -8.25 0.47 -2.28
N LEU A 111 -9.57 0.62 -2.21
CA LEU A 111 -10.35 0.24 -1.03
C LEU A 111 -10.59 -1.26 -0.94
N ASP A 112 -10.84 -1.95 -2.06
CA ASP A 112 -11.10 -3.40 -2.02
C ASP A 112 -9.93 -4.19 -1.40
N PRO A 113 -8.67 -4.02 -1.84
CA PRO A 113 -7.54 -4.69 -1.21
C PRO A 113 -7.23 -4.15 0.21
N ALA A 114 -7.48 -2.85 0.46
CA ALA A 114 -7.27 -2.28 1.78
C ALA A 114 -8.23 -2.87 2.81
N PHE A 115 -9.51 -3.04 2.48
CA PHE A 115 -10.51 -3.66 3.35
C PHE A 115 -10.23 -5.14 3.58
N LEU A 116 -9.79 -5.89 2.56
CA LEU A 116 -9.39 -7.28 2.74
C LEU A 116 -8.20 -7.38 3.72
N ASN A 117 -7.15 -6.61 3.50
CA ASN A 117 -5.99 -6.61 4.40
C ASN A 117 -6.33 -6.12 5.81
N TYR A 118 -7.20 -5.11 5.93
CA TYR A 118 -7.70 -4.66 7.23
C TYR A 118 -8.46 -5.77 7.95
N LEU A 119 -9.34 -6.49 7.25
CA LEU A 119 -10.05 -7.64 7.83
C LEU A 119 -9.07 -8.69 8.33
N LEU A 120 -8.16 -9.15 7.47
CA LEU A 120 -7.18 -10.18 7.84
C LEU A 120 -6.34 -9.74 9.05
N TYR A 121 -5.85 -8.50 9.02
CA TYR A 121 -5.07 -7.91 10.13
C TYR A 121 -5.86 -7.90 11.45
N THR A 122 -7.13 -7.46 11.45
CA THR A 122 -7.95 -7.40 12.65
C THR A 122 -8.33 -8.78 13.21
N GLN A 123 -8.27 -9.81 12.37
CA GLN A 123 -8.47 -11.20 12.77
C GLN A 123 -7.17 -11.90 13.20
N GLY A 124 -6.04 -11.18 13.25
CA GLY A 124 -4.73 -11.76 13.56
C GLY A 124 -4.19 -12.69 12.49
N LEU A 125 -4.70 -12.59 11.26
CA LEU A 125 -4.24 -13.37 10.11
C LEU A 125 -3.20 -12.57 9.30
N SER A 126 -2.34 -13.30 8.60
CA SER A 126 -1.39 -12.68 7.68
C SER A 126 -2.10 -11.94 6.56
N THR A 127 -1.72 -10.71 6.31
CA THR A 127 -2.19 -9.90 5.18
C THR A 127 -1.71 -10.49 3.85
N VAL A 128 -2.47 -10.26 2.79
CA VAL A 128 -2.17 -10.83 1.46
C VAL A 128 -1.27 -9.91 0.64
N ARG A 129 -0.57 -10.49 -0.33
CA ARG A 129 0.11 -9.76 -1.39
C ARG A 129 -0.91 -9.32 -2.45
N ILE A 130 -0.77 -8.09 -2.93
CA ILE A 130 -1.74 -7.47 -3.84
C ILE A 130 -1.10 -7.31 -5.22
N ALA A 131 -1.76 -7.85 -6.25
CA ALA A 131 -1.35 -7.63 -7.63
C ALA A 131 -1.83 -6.25 -8.11
N ILE A 132 -0.93 -5.37 -8.51
CA ILE A 132 -1.25 -4.04 -9.04
C ILE A 132 -0.72 -3.88 -10.46
N GLY A 133 -1.49 -3.20 -11.32
CA GLY A 133 -1.04 -2.88 -12.68
C GLY A 133 -0.05 -1.74 -12.70
N ASP A 134 0.98 -1.83 -13.53
CA ASP A 134 2.00 -0.79 -13.73
C ASP A 134 1.43 0.57 -14.15
N ASN A 135 0.27 0.58 -14.79
CA ASN A 135 -0.43 1.81 -15.18
C ASN A 135 -1.03 2.62 -14.01
N LEU A 136 -0.93 2.13 -12.78
CA LEU A 136 -1.40 2.81 -11.56
C LEU A 136 -0.24 3.46 -10.78
N LEU A 137 0.98 3.41 -11.30
CA LEU A 137 2.21 3.75 -10.60
C LEU A 137 2.95 4.91 -11.28
N ASP A 138 2.20 5.91 -11.76
CA ASP A 138 2.78 7.07 -12.45
C ASP A 138 3.73 7.89 -11.56
N ASP A 139 3.52 7.86 -10.25
CA ASP A 139 4.37 8.55 -9.27
C ASP A 139 5.28 7.56 -8.54
N GLY A 140 6.60 7.75 -8.59
CA GLY A 140 7.57 6.83 -7.99
C GLY A 140 7.38 6.56 -6.50
N TYR A 141 6.82 7.50 -5.73
CA TYR A 141 6.47 7.28 -4.32
C TYR A 141 5.24 6.39 -4.15
N ALA A 142 4.28 6.42 -5.09
CA ALA A 142 3.10 5.55 -5.05
C ALA A 142 3.50 4.08 -5.22
N GLU A 143 4.39 3.78 -6.16
CA GLU A 143 4.99 2.45 -6.30
C GLU A 143 5.64 2.00 -4.99
N MET A 144 6.46 2.87 -4.40
CA MET A 144 7.17 2.58 -3.17
C MET A 144 6.22 2.24 -2.01
N LEU A 145 5.14 3.03 -1.83
CA LEU A 145 4.11 2.76 -0.81
C LEU A 145 3.40 1.42 -1.04
N MET A 146 3.04 1.13 -2.29
CA MET A 146 2.35 -0.11 -2.62
C MET A 146 3.24 -1.32 -2.39
N ARG A 147 4.51 -1.26 -2.78
CA ARG A 147 5.47 -2.35 -2.58
C ARG A 147 5.81 -2.56 -1.10
N LEU A 148 5.87 -1.50 -0.29
CA LEU A 148 5.95 -1.58 1.18
C LEU A 148 4.72 -2.27 1.78
N ASN A 149 3.55 -2.13 1.16
CA ASN A 149 2.32 -2.79 1.60
C ASN A 149 2.08 -4.14 0.90
N LYS A 150 3.14 -4.93 0.70
CA LYS A 150 3.09 -6.29 0.11
C LYS A 150 2.55 -6.36 -1.33
N SER A 151 2.48 -5.23 -2.06
CA SER A 151 2.03 -5.28 -3.45
C SER A 151 3.17 -5.69 -4.39
N PHE A 152 2.81 -6.39 -5.46
CA PHE A 152 3.70 -6.70 -6.58
C PHE A 152 3.14 -6.17 -7.89
N ILE A 153 4.02 -5.82 -8.81
CA ILE A 153 3.65 -5.14 -10.06
C ILE A 153 3.33 -6.16 -11.15
N VAL A 154 2.25 -5.91 -11.87
CA VAL A 154 1.88 -6.67 -13.07
C VAL A 154 1.98 -5.77 -14.28
N HIS A 155 2.93 -6.05 -15.16
CA HIS A 155 3.07 -5.33 -16.41
C HIS A 155 1.92 -5.65 -17.36
N ARG A 156 1.12 -4.63 -17.72
CA ARG A 156 -0.03 -4.77 -18.63
C ARG A 156 0.35 -4.58 -20.09
N ASN A 157 1.44 -3.88 -20.38
CA ASN A 157 1.88 -3.54 -21.74
C ASN A 157 2.80 -4.58 -22.38
N ILE A 158 2.56 -5.87 -22.17
CA ILE A 158 3.24 -6.91 -22.93
C ILE A 158 2.61 -6.96 -24.31
N LYS A 159 3.27 -6.34 -25.29
CA LYS A 159 2.82 -6.35 -26.71
C LYS A 159 2.76 -7.78 -27.23
N GLY A 160 1.53 -8.30 -27.36
CA GLY A 160 1.22 -9.56 -28.04
C GLY A 160 1.02 -10.77 -27.13
N VAL A 161 -0.14 -11.41 -27.28
CA VAL A 161 -0.55 -12.64 -26.55
C VAL A 161 0.51 -13.75 -26.65
N LYS A 162 1.22 -13.87 -27.79
CA LYS A 162 2.30 -14.84 -27.98
C LYS A 162 3.52 -14.61 -27.11
N GLU A 163 3.87 -13.35 -26.84
CA GLU A 163 5.02 -13.01 -26.01
C GLU A 163 4.71 -13.20 -24.52
N THR A 164 3.47 -12.92 -24.12
CA THR A 164 2.96 -13.20 -22.79
C THR A 164 2.96 -14.70 -22.50
N LEU A 165 2.42 -15.50 -23.40
CA LEU A 165 2.41 -16.97 -23.27
C LEU A 165 3.83 -17.55 -23.24
N ARG A 166 4.76 -17.00 -24.02
CA ARG A 166 6.17 -17.44 -24.03
C ARG A 166 6.91 -17.10 -22.73
N LYS A 167 6.56 -16.00 -22.04
CA LYS A 167 7.12 -15.64 -20.72
C LYS A 167 6.52 -16.47 -19.60
N LEU A 168 5.25 -16.88 -19.71
CA LEU A 168 4.58 -17.75 -18.73
C LEU A 168 4.93 -19.24 -18.90
N SER A 169 5.48 -19.65 -20.02
CA SER A 169 5.85 -21.03 -20.31
C SER A 169 7.33 -21.38 -20.06
N LYS A 170 8.08 -20.47 -19.48
CA LYS A 170 9.47 -20.65 -19.05
C LYS A 170 9.55 -20.66 -17.52
#